data_a9598be90f6bc51ed2849ecba6f87d34
#
_entry.id   a9598be90f6bc51ed2849ecba6f87d34
#
_cell.length_a   1.000
_cell.length_b   1.000
_cell.length_c   1.000
_cell.angle_alpha   90.00
_cell.angle_beta   90.00
_cell.angle_gamma   90.00
#
_symmetry.space_group_name_H-M   'P 1'
#
loop_
_entity.id
_entity.type
_entity.pdbx_description
1 polymer ?
#
loop_
_entity_poly.entity_id
_entity_poly.type
_entity_poly.pdbx_seq_one_letter_code
_entity_poly.pdbx_strand_id
1 'polypeptide(L)'
;MADLNLPGFWKENYKNTVRIGEQYLTIGQVDPKSNLVELNHPETGSTRWISPLELRASNVAVFEKKEIEVSVGERIRFTATDHDRKVKSNDLAVVTEIDKGGKITLDAGGRKVVLNPREQQKDQHIDYGYAVTTYSSQGASVPYIIGLVGVDGAREQMATLDSTYVQMSRAVEHIQLYADDLSKWVKTVKERSGERETVHDVMLRGEDLKA
;
A
#
# COMPACT_ATOMS: atom_id res chain seq x y z
N MET A 1 5.62 -12.18 -3.83
CA MET A 1 6.64 -11.20 -3.39
C MET A 1 7.56 -10.94 -4.55
N ALA A 2 7.83 -9.66 -4.86
CA ALA A 2 8.85 -9.34 -5.85
C ALA A 2 10.20 -9.86 -5.37
N ASP A 3 10.95 -10.50 -6.27
CA ASP A 3 12.26 -11.04 -5.91
C ASP A 3 13.30 -9.91 -5.94
N LEU A 4 13.61 -9.39 -4.76
CA LEU A 4 14.62 -8.34 -4.56
C LEU A 4 16.00 -8.72 -5.10
N ASN A 5 16.27 -10.01 -5.29
CA ASN A 5 17.55 -10.48 -5.78
C ASN A 5 17.71 -10.34 -7.31
N LEU A 6 16.61 -10.05 -8.02
CA LEU A 6 16.63 -9.94 -9.48
C LEU A 6 16.93 -8.50 -9.93
N PRO A 7 17.89 -8.31 -10.85
CA PRO A 7 18.18 -7.00 -11.42
C PRO A 7 16.98 -6.31 -12.09
N GLY A 8 16.02 -7.09 -12.59
CA GLY A 8 14.79 -6.59 -13.21
C GLY A 8 13.96 -5.76 -12.25
N PHE A 9 13.76 -6.24 -11.03
CA PHE A 9 13.04 -5.50 -9.99
C PHE A 9 13.61 -4.09 -9.77
N TRP A 10 14.93 -3.96 -9.66
CA TRP A 10 15.58 -2.67 -9.42
C TRP A 10 15.53 -1.73 -10.63
N LYS A 11 15.59 -2.29 -11.86
CA LYS A 11 15.43 -1.52 -13.08
C LYS A 11 14.03 -0.92 -13.22
N GLU A 12 13.01 -1.69 -12.91
CA GLU A 12 11.61 -1.22 -12.94
C GLU A 12 11.37 -0.12 -11.90
N ASN A 13 12.13 -0.14 -10.81
CA ASN A 13 12.03 0.84 -9.73
C ASN A 13 13.09 1.96 -9.82
N TYR A 14 13.69 2.19 -10.99
CA TYR A 14 14.64 3.27 -11.20
C TYR A 14 14.04 4.64 -10.84
N LYS A 15 14.80 5.45 -10.09
CA LYS A 15 14.39 6.73 -9.49
C LYS A 15 13.34 6.66 -8.38
N ASN A 16 12.81 5.51 -8.06
CA ASN A 16 11.96 5.33 -6.90
C ASN A 16 12.77 5.46 -5.61
N THR A 17 12.07 5.70 -4.51
CA THR A 17 12.69 5.73 -3.19
C THR A 17 12.71 4.33 -2.60
N VAL A 18 13.86 3.90 -2.11
CA VAL A 18 13.99 2.68 -1.30
C VAL A 18 14.32 3.05 0.14
N ARG A 19 13.62 2.45 1.08
CA ARG A 19 13.99 2.47 2.49
C ARG A 19 14.72 1.18 2.84
N ILE A 20 15.90 1.31 3.43
CA ILE A 20 16.69 0.20 3.96
C ILE A 20 16.95 0.49 5.44
N GLY A 21 16.29 -0.25 6.33
CA GLY A 21 16.23 0.11 7.75
C GLY A 21 15.56 1.48 7.93
N GLU A 22 16.28 2.44 8.49
CA GLU A 22 15.80 3.81 8.69
C GLU A 22 16.25 4.80 7.61
N GLN A 23 17.04 4.34 6.63
CA GLN A 23 17.58 5.21 5.58
C GLN A 23 16.69 5.21 4.34
N TYR A 24 16.38 6.40 3.83
CA TYR A 24 15.70 6.60 2.56
C TYR A 24 16.73 6.98 1.49
N LEU A 25 16.77 6.20 0.42
CA LEU A 25 17.73 6.34 -0.68
C LEU A 25 16.99 6.34 -2.00
N THR A 26 17.57 6.95 -3.03
CA THR A 26 17.01 6.89 -4.39
C THR A 26 17.72 5.79 -5.17
N ILE A 27 16.95 4.95 -5.84
CA ILE A 27 17.46 3.89 -6.71
C ILE A 27 18.03 4.54 -7.97
N GLY A 28 19.32 4.32 -8.20
CA GLY A 28 20.06 4.76 -9.37
C GLY A 28 20.23 3.67 -10.41
N GLN A 29 21.42 3.58 -10.98
CA GLN A 29 21.76 2.61 -12.01
C GLN A 29 21.81 1.19 -11.46
N VAL A 30 21.58 0.22 -12.34
CA VAL A 30 21.67 -1.21 -12.02
C VAL A 30 22.68 -1.86 -12.95
N ASP A 31 23.70 -2.50 -12.40
CA ASP A 31 24.59 -3.37 -13.15
C ASP A 31 24.15 -4.84 -13.05
N PRO A 32 23.50 -5.38 -14.11
CA PRO A 32 22.99 -6.74 -14.08
C PRO A 32 24.10 -7.80 -14.10
N LYS A 33 25.30 -7.45 -14.58
CA LYS A 33 26.42 -8.40 -14.70
C LYS A 33 27.02 -8.69 -13.33
N SER A 34 27.22 -7.65 -12.54
CA SER A 34 27.77 -7.74 -11.19
C SER A 34 26.68 -7.88 -10.11
N ASN A 35 25.41 -7.83 -10.49
CA ASN A 35 24.25 -7.78 -9.59
C ASN A 35 24.42 -6.68 -8.52
N LEU A 36 24.74 -5.47 -8.97
CA LEU A 36 24.89 -4.29 -8.11
C LEU A 36 23.85 -3.25 -8.43
N VAL A 37 23.40 -2.54 -7.41
CA VAL A 37 22.45 -1.43 -7.47
C VAL A 37 23.08 -0.19 -6.87
N GLU A 38 23.00 0.90 -7.62
CA GLU A 38 23.40 2.21 -7.15
C GLU A 38 22.32 2.83 -6.27
N LEU A 39 22.69 3.27 -5.09
CA LEU A 39 21.83 3.97 -4.16
C LEU A 39 22.37 5.35 -3.85
N ASN A 40 21.54 6.35 -4.05
CA ASN A 40 21.88 7.75 -3.88
C ASN A 40 21.21 8.33 -2.65
N HIS A 41 21.98 8.94 -1.75
CA HIS A 41 21.44 9.62 -0.59
C HIS A 41 20.91 11.00 -0.99
N PRO A 42 19.61 11.29 -0.81
CA PRO A 42 19.00 12.51 -1.36
C PRO A 42 19.52 13.80 -0.74
N GLU A 43 19.95 13.78 0.52
CA GLU A 43 20.42 14.97 1.24
C GLU A 43 21.91 15.22 1.05
N THR A 44 22.72 14.17 1.09
CA THR A 44 24.20 14.28 1.03
C THR A 44 24.74 14.17 -0.38
N GLY A 45 23.94 13.67 -1.32
CA GLY A 45 24.38 13.36 -2.69
C GLY A 45 25.36 12.18 -2.76
N SER A 46 25.63 11.51 -1.64
CA SER A 46 26.55 10.38 -1.62
C SER A 46 25.93 9.18 -2.35
N THR A 47 26.74 8.50 -3.13
CA THR A 47 26.38 7.33 -3.91
C THR A 47 27.09 6.10 -3.37
N ARG A 48 26.39 4.98 -3.27
CA ARG A 48 26.98 3.68 -2.96
C ARG A 48 26.41 2.59 -3.86
N TRP A 49 27.24 1.61 -4.19
CA TRP A 49 26.81 0.39 -4.86
C TRP A 49 26.67 -0.72 -3.82
N ILE A 50 25.56 -1.43 -3.88
CA ILE A 50 25.26 -2.55 -2.98
C ILE A 50 24.86 -3.78 -3.79
N SER A 51 25.11 -4.95 -3.25
CA SER A 51 24.53 -6.19 -3.76
C SER A 51 23.14 -6.40 -3.14
N PRO A 52 22.08 -6.58 -3.95
CA PRO A 52 20.77 -6.94 -3.42
C PRO A 52 20.76 -8.20 -2.55
N LEU A 53 21.72 -9.12 -2.76
CA LEU A 53 21.87 -10.33 -1.97
C LEU A 53 22.24 -10.07 -0.50
N GLU A 54 22.81 -8.89 -0.21
CA GLU A 54 23.15 -8.48 1.15
C GLU A 54 21.94 -7.90 1.91
N LEU A 55 20.83 -7.65 1.20
CA LEU A 55 19.63 -7.06 1.77
C LEU A 55 18.70 -8.13 2.34
N ARG A 56 18.21 -7.90 3.55
CA ARG A 56 17.13 -8.71 4.12
C ARG A 56 15.79 -8.12 3.65
N ALA A 57 14.97 -8.91 2.98
CA ALA A 57 13.67 -8.47 2.45
C ALA A 57 12.77 -7.81 3.50
N SER A 58 12.86 -8.22 4.76
CA SER A 58 12.09 -7.61 5.87
C SER A 58 12.47 -6.15 6.17
N ASN A 59 13.66 -5.72 5.73
CA ASN A 59 14.18 -4.38 6.02
C ASN A 59 14.16 -3.45 4.81
N VAL A 60 13.59 -3.91 3.69
CA VAL A 60 13.57 -3.15 2.44
C VAL A 60 12.13 -2.84 2.05
N ALA A 61 11.85 -1.58 1.78
CA ALA A 61 10.59 -1.14 1.21
C ALA A 61 10.85 -0.16 0.07
N VAL A 62 10.20 -0.36 -1.07
CA VAL A 62 10.31 0.53 -2.23
C VAL A 62 9.03 1.35 -2.33
N PHE A 63 9.18 2.64 -2.57
CA PHE A 63 8.11 3.62 -2.65
C PHE A 63 8.18 4.36 -3.98
N GLU A 64 7.08 4.38 -4.69
CA GLU A 64 6.89 5.26 -5.84
C GLU A 64 6.57 6.68 -5.35
N LYS A 65 7.25 7.68 -5.92
CA LYS A 65 6.95 9.08 -5.62
C LYS A 65 5.71 9.51 -6.38
N LYS A 66 4.72 10.01 -5.64
CA LYS A 66 3.50 10.59 -6.17
C LYS A 66 3.36 12.00 -5.63
N GLU A 67 3.12 12.96 -6.50
CA GLU A 67 2.76 14.31 -6.08
C GLU A 67 1.27 14.35 -5.74
N ILE A 68 0.95 14.88 -4.58
CA ILE A 68 -0.41 15.10 -4.12
C ILE A 68 -0.56 16.55 -3.67
N GLU A 69 -1.68 17.17 -4.01
CA GLU A 69 -2.05 18.48 -3.51
C GLU A 69 -2.79 18.31 -2.18
N VAL A 70 -2.36 19.03 -1.16
CA VAL A 70 -2.93 18.94 0.18
C VAL A 70 -3.46 20.31 0.60
N SER A 71 -4.72 20.35 1.02
CA SER A 71 -5.41 21.57 1.46
C SER A 71 -5.98 21.41 2.87
N VAL A 72 -6.21 22.52 3.56
CA VAL A 72 -6.88 22.51 4.86
C VAL A 72 -8.30 21.97 4.72
N GLY A 73 -8.70 21.10 5.64
CA GLY A 73 -9.98 20.38 5.61
C GLY A 73 -9.93 19.05 4.84
N GLU A 74 -8.81 18.75 4.16
CA GLU A 74 -8.68 17.52 3.39
C GLU A 74 -8.48 16.32 4.31
N ARG A 75 -9.07 15.20 3.92
CA ARG A 75 -8.89 13.92 4.61
C ARG A 75 -7.70 13.18 3.99
N ILE A 76 -6.74 12.85 4.80
CA ILE A 76 -5.58 12.06 4.41
C ILE A 76 -5.55 10.74 5.17
N ARG A 77 -4.75 9.82 4.63
CA ARG A 77 -4.46 8.51 5.19
C ARG A 77 -2.95 8.36 5.34
N PHE A 78 -2.50 7.85 6.48
CA PHE A 78 -1.09 7.46 6.65
C PHE A 78 -0.81 6.17 5.87
N THR A 79 0.28 6.14 5.12
CA THR A 79 0.69 4.95 4.35
C THR A 79 1.77 4.13 5.06
N ALA A 80 2.32 4.63 6.17
CA ALA A 80 3.27 3.93 7.02
C ALA A 80 2.92 4.14 8.50
N THR A 81 3.36 3.20 9.34
CA THR A 81 3.24 3.30 10.80
C THR A 81 4.38 4.17 11.35
N ASP A 82 4.04 5.12 12.22
CA ASP A 82 4.99 5.91 13.02
C ASP A 82 4.69 5.68 14.50
N HIS A 83 5.55 4.94 15.16
CA HIS A 83 5.39 4.59 16.58
C HIS A 83 5.57 5.80 17.49
N ASP A 84 6.43 6.73 17.13
CA ASP A 84 6.71 7.94 17.95
C ASP A 84 5.48 8.83 18.01
N ARG A 85 4.80 9.00 16.88
CA ARG A 85 3.56 9.77 16.78
C ARG A 85 2.32 8.95 17.08
N LYS A 86 2.46 7.65 17.35
CA LYS A 86 1.37 6.68 17.62
C LYS A 86 0.32 6.64 16.51
N VAL A 87 0.73 6.76 15.27
CA VAL A 87 -0.11 6.57 14.09
C VAL A 87 0.22 5.26 13.40
N LYS A 88 -0.79 4.62 12.85
CA LYS A 88 -0.66 3.35 12.11
C LYS A 88 -0.88 3.59 10.63
N SER A 89 -0.33 2.69 9.83
CA SER A 89 -0.71 2.63 8.41
C SER A 89 -2.23 2.45 8.29
N ASN A 90 -2.83 3.22 7.39
CA ASN A 90 -4.27 3.36 7.15
C ASN A 90 -5.05 4.19 8.19
N ASP A 91 -4.44 4.73 9.23
CA ASP A 91 -5.10 5.72 10.09
C ASP A 91 -5.48 6.94 9.23
N LEU A 92 -6.67 7.46 9.50
CA LEU A 92 -7.21 8.65 8.83
C LEU A 92 -6.97 9.88 9.70
N ALA A 93 -6.72 11.01 9.06
CA ALA A 93 -6.58 12.30 9.70
C ALA A 93 -7.16 13.41 8.81
N VAL A 94 -7.49 14.55 9.41
CA VAL A 94 -7.94 15.75 8.71
C VAL A 94 -6.87 16.81 8.80
N VAL A 95 -6.57 17.47 7.70
CA VAL A 95 -5.65 18.61 7.66
C VAL A 95 -6.30 19.81 8.34
N THR A 96 -5.72 20.28 9.42
CA THR A 96 -6.26 21.44 10.18
C THR A 96 -5.52 22.73 9.87
N GLU A 97 -4.24 22.65 9.49
CA GLU A 97 -3.42 23.83 9.22
C GLU A 97 -2.27 23.46 8.27
N ILE A 98 -1.89 24.39 7.41
CA ILE A 98 -0.67 24.33 6.60
C ILE A 98 0.05 25.65 6.76
N ASP A 99 1.27 25.63 7.27
CA ASP A 99 2.07 26.84 7.45
C ASP A 99 2.79 27.27 6.17
N LYS A 100 3.38 28.46 6.17
CA LYS A 100 4.13 28.99 5.02
C LYS A 100 5.38 28.17 4.69
N GLY A 101 5.93 27.42 5.64
CA GLY A 101 7.06 26.52 5.46
C GLY A 101 6.67 25.19 4.84
N GLY A 102 5.36 24.88 4.75
CA GLY A 102 4.84 23.62 4.25
C GLY A 102 4.72 22.54 5.33
N LYS A 103 4.80 22.89 6.60
CA LYS A 103 4.42 21.99 7.69
C LYS A 103 2.92 21.80 7.71
N ILE A 104 2.49 20.58 7.86
CA ILE A 104 1.08 20.17 7.84
C ILE A 104 0.70 19.75 9.25
N THR A 105 -0.31 20.38 9.82
CA THR A 105 -0.92 19.97 11.08
C THR A 105 -2.17 19.16 10.80
N LEU A 106 -2.28 18.02 11.45
CA LEU A 106 -3.33 17.04 11.26
C LEU A 106 -4.06 16.77 12.58
N ASP A 107 -5.37 16.55 12.48
CA ASP A 107 -6.17 15.93 13.53
C ASP A 107 -6.38 14.44 13.19
N ALA A 108 -5.75 13.57 13.95
CA ALA A 108 -5.88 12.12 13.83
C ALA A 108 -6.75 11.57 14.98
N GLY A 109 -8.07 11.82 14.91
CA GLY A 109 -9.03 11.38 15.91
C GLY A 109 -8.84 12.05 17.26
N GLY A 110 -8.73 13.37 17.28
CA GLY A 110 -8.50 14.20 18.48
C GLY A 110 -7.02 14.34 18.88
N ARG A 111 -6.10 13.70 18.15
CA ARG A 111 -4.66 13.84 18.36
C ARG A 111 -4.04 14.75 17.30
N LYS A 112 -3.33 15.75 17.76
CA LYS A 112 -2.56 16.64 16.89
C LYS A 112 -1.29 15.95 16.44
N VAL A 113 -1.11 15.81 15.11
CA VAL A 113 0.11 15.28 14.48
C VAL A 113 0.66 16.37 13.56
N VAL A 114 1.97 16.62 13.62
CA VAL A 114 2.63 17.61 12.78
C VAL A 114 3.60 16.88 11.85
N LEU A 115 3.49 17.14 10.56
CA LEU A 115 4.36 16.62 9.51
C LEU A 115 5.15 17.74 8.86
N ASN A 116 6.39 17.44 8.46
CA ASN A 116 7.23 18.32 7.66
C ASN A 116 7.73 17.58 6.41
N PRO A 117 6.88 17.34 5.42
CA PRO A 117 7.22 16.51 4.25
C PRO A 117 8.30 17.13 3.34
N ARG A 118 8.61 18.42 3.52
CA ARG A 118 9.69 19.09 2.80
C ARG A 118 11.08 18.78 3.36
N GLU A 119 11.18 18.56 4.66
CA GLU A 119 12.44 18.33 5.35
C GLU A 119 12.64 16.86 5.74
N GLN A 120 11.56 16.11 5.94
CA GLN A 120 11.62 14.74 6.43
C GLN A 120 10.90 13.77 5.49
N GLN A 121 11.62 12.86 4.88
CA GLN A 121 11.03 11.86 3.98
C GLN A 121 10.03 10.94 4.68
N LYS A 122 10.23 10.62 5.96
CA LYS A 122 9.26 9.84 6.74
C LYS A 122 7.88 10.53 6.83
N ASP A 123 7.83 11.84 6.69
CA ASP A 123 6.60 12.64 6.76
C ASP A 123 5.86 12.69 5.41
N GLN A 124 6.45 12.12 4.35
CA GLN A 124 5.83 11.96 3.02
C GLN A 124 4.94 10.72 2.93
N HIS A 125 4.89 9.87 3.96
CA HIS A 125 4.04 8.68 4.00
C HIS A 125 2.56 9.01 4.25
N ILE A 126 1.99 9.80 3.36
CA ILE A 126 0.57 10.17 3.35
C ILE A 126 -0.02 10.00 1.95
N ASP A 127 -1.32 9.76 1.90
CA ASP A 127 -2.11 9.73 0.67
C ASP A 127 -3.51 10.26 0.96
N TYR A 128 -4.31 10.48 -0.05
CA TYR A 128 -5.71 10.86 0.11
C TYR A 128 -6.48 9.79 0.91
N GLY A 129 -7.35 10.24 1.81
CA GLY A 129 -8.09 9.41 2.76
C GLY A 129 -9.56 9.21 2.41
N TYR A 130 -10.03 9.57 1.21
CA TYR A 130 -11.44 9.42 0.82
C TYR A 130 -11.73 8.11 0.08
N ALA A 131 -10.72 7.37 -0.31
CA ALA A 131 -10.88 6.03 -0.87
C ALA A 131 -9.89 5.07 -0.19
N VAL A 132 -10.38 3.90 0.17
CA VAL A 132 -9.59 2.84 0.80
C VAL A 132 -9.86 1.51 0.11
N THR A 133 -8.90 0.59 0.18
CA THR A 133 -9.13 -0.76 -0.32
C THR A 133 -10.03 -1.54 0.63
N THR A 134 -10.74 -2.54 0.13
CA THR A 134 -11.58 -3.45 0.94
C THR A 134 -10.80 -4.03 2.12
N TYR A 135 -9.55 -4.46 1.89
CA TYR A 135 -8.71 -5.01 2.96
C TYR A 135 -8.29 -3.96 3.99
N SER A 136 -7.99 -2.73 3.58
CA SER A 136 -7.60 -1.67 4.53
C SER A 136 -8.78 -1.18 5.38
N SER A 137 -10.02 -1.42 4.94
CA SER A 137 -11.23 -1.11 5.69
C SER A 137 -11.62 -2.20 6.71
N GLN A 138 -10.89 -3.31 6.77
CA GLN A 138 -11.19 -4.41 7.66
C GLN A 138 -11.15 -3.96 9.13
N GLY A 139 -12.24 -4.24 9.87
CA GLY A 139 -12.42 -3.80 11.25
C GLY A 139 -13.12 -2.44 11.41
N ALA A 140 -13.26 -1.65 10.34
CA ALA A 140 -14.06 -0.42 10.36
C ALA A 140 -15.55 -0.74 10.25
N SER A 141 -16.41 0.12 10.82
CA SER A 141 -17.86 0.15 10.61
C SER A 141 -18.28 1.58 10.35
N VAL A 142 -19.04 1.79 9.29
CA VAL A 142 -19.50 3.12 8.86
C VAL A 142 -20.96 3.07 8.46
N PRO A 143 -21.73 4.16 8.62
CA PRO A 143 -23.14 4.15 8.23
C PRO A 143 -23.35 3.82 6.74
N TYR A 144 -22.57 4.45 5.86
CA TYR A 144 -22.73 4.34 4.41
C TYR A 144 -21.45 3.93 3.73
N ILE A 145 -21.58 3.05 2.73
CA ILE A 145 -20.46 2.63 1.87
C ILE A 145 -20.83 2.88 0.40
N ILE A 146 -19.86 3.41 -0.33
CA ILE A 146 -19.86 3.41 -1.79
C ILE A 146 -18.72 2.47 -2.21
N GLY A 147 -19.08 1.34 -2.82
CA GLY A 147 -18.11 0.33 -3.28
C GLY A 147 -17.94 0.35 -4.80
N LEU A 148 -16.69 0.31 -5.25
CA LEU A 148 -16.34 0.08 -6.65
C LEU A 148 -15.92 -1.38 -6.80
N VAL A 149 -16.73 -2.15 -7.50
CA VAL A 149 -16.49 -3.57 -7.78
C VAL A 149 -16.33 -3.79 -9.28
N GLY A 150 -15.89 -4.98 -9.68
CA GLY A 150 -15.80 -5.25 -11.11
C GLY A 150 -15.00 -6.48 -11.46
N VAL A 151 -14.93 -6.74 -12.76
CA VAL A 151 -14.24 -7.89 -13.36
C VAL A 151 -13.28 -7.47 -14.47
N ASP A 152 -13.00 -6.16 -14.56
CA ASP A 152 -12.04 -5.65 -15.55
C ASP A 152 -10.66 -5.47 -14.92
N GLY A 153 -9.63 -6.02 -15.58
CA GLY A 153 -8.24 -5.96 -15.15
C GLY A 153 -8.00 -6.56 -13.76
N ALA A 154 -7.24 -5.87 -12.93
CA ALA A 154 -6.88 -6.34 -11.59
C ALA A 154 -8.08 -6.50 -10.63
N ARG A 155 -9.22 -5.85 -10.92
CA ARG A 155 -10.44 -5.97 -10.11
C ARG A 155 -11.04 -7.37 -10.14
N GLU A 156 -10.81 -8.14 -11.21
CA GLU A 156 -11.30 -9.52 -11.32
C GLU A 156 -10.77 -10.42 -10.19
N GLN A 157 -9.55 -10.19 -9.74
CA GLN A 157 -8.95 -10.96 -8.63
C GLN A 157 -9.66 -10.72 -7.29
N MET A 158 -10.33 -9.57 -7.16
CA MET A 158 -11.09 -9.18 -5.97
C MET A 158 -12.56 -9.56 -6.04
N ALA A 159 -13.02 -10.10 -7.20
CA ALA A 159 -14.40 -10.54 -7.38
C ALA A 159 -14.59 -11.94 -6.76
N THR A 160 -14.53 -12.00 -5.43
CA THR A 160 -14.69 -13.21 -4.63
C THR A 160 -15.75 -12.99 -3.54
N LEU A 161 -16.33 -14.07 -3.02
CA LEU A 161 -17.39 -14.00 -2.01
C LEU A 161 -16.89 -13.39 -0.70
N ASP A 162 -15.69 -13.78 -0.27
CA ASP A 162 -15.07 -13.26 0.95
C ASP A 162 -14.77 -11.76 0.87
N SER A 163 -14.19 -11.30 -0.26
CA SER A 163 -13.93 -9.87 -0.50
C SER A 163 -15.23 -9.06 -0.52
N THR A 164 -16.26 -9.58 -1.18
CA THR A 164 -17.59 -8.98 -1.21
C THR A 164 -18.22 -8.92 0.18
N TYR A 165 -18.12 -9.98 0.96
CA TYR A 165 -18.60 -10.02 2.33
C TYR A 165 -17.89 -8.99 3.22
N VAL A 166 -16.54 -8.93 3.15
CA VAL A 166 -15.77 -7.93 3.91
C VAL A 166 -16.23 -6.53 3.58
N GLN A 167 -16.45 -6.21 2.32
CA GLN A 167 -16.89 -4.89 1.87
C GLN A 167 -18.32 -4.58 2.38
N MET A 168 -19.25 -5.50 2.20
CA MET A 168 -20.65 -5.30 2.58
C MET A 168 -20.84 -5.23 4.10
N SER A 169 -20.12 -6.05 4.85
CA SER A 169 -20.23 -6.11 6.31
C SER A 169 -19.70 -4.87 7.05
N ARG A 170 -19.10 -3.92 6.33
CA ARG A 170 -18.66 -2.63 6.91
C ARG A 170 -19.78 -1.60 6.98
N ALA A 171 -20.82 -1.73 6.15
CA ALA A 171 -21.96 -0.82 6.15
C ALA A 171 -22.94 -1.17 7.27
N VAL A 172 -23.33 -0.18 8.08
CA VAL A 172 -24.34 -0.35 9.13
C VAL A 172 -25.74 -0.06 8.59
N GLU A 173 -25.89 0.95 7.73
CA GLU A 173 -27.18 1.43 7.25
C GLU A 173 -27.38 1.15 5.76
N HIS A 174 -26.40 1.50 4.92
CA HIS A 174 -26.58 1.42 3.48
C HIS A 174 -25.25 1.17 2.75
N ILE A 175 -25.35 0.37 1.68
CA ILE A 175 -24.26 0.18 0.71
C ILE A 175 -24.75 0.44 -0.70
N GLN A 176 -23.94 1.19 -1.47
CA GLN A 176 -24.16 1.40 -2.90
C GLN A 176 -22.94 0.87 -3.66
N LEU A 177 -23.18 -0.11 -4.54
CA LEU A 177 -22.14 -0.71 -5.36
C LEU A 177 -22.21 -0.19 -6.79
N TYR A 178 -21.07 0.16 -7.35
CA TYR A 178 -20.89 0.48 -8.75
C TYR A 178 -20.01 -0.60 -9.38
N ALA A 179 -20.49 -1.20 -10.46
CA ALA A 179 -19.81 -2.27 -11.19
C ALA A 179 -19.58 -1.87 -12.65
N ASP A 180 -18.48 -2.29 -13.24
CA ASP A 180 -18.23 -2.21 -14.67
C ASP A 180 -19.18 -3.13 -15.47
N ASP A 181 -19.38 -4.37 -15.03
CA ASP A 181 -20.35 -5.33 -15.51
C ASP A 181 -20.97 -6.09 -14.33
N LEU A 182 -22.15 -5.66 -13.89
CA LEU A 182 -22.82 -6.24 -12.73
C LEU A 182 -23.13 -7.74 -12.94
N SER A 183 -23.59 -8.11 -14.12
CA SER A 183 -24.00 -9.51 -14.39
C SER A 183 -22.80 -10.45 -14.36
N LYS A 184 -21.71 -10.04 -14.99
CA LYS A 184 -20.46 -10.80 -14.99
C LYS A 184 -19.84 -10.84 -13.60
N TRP A 185 -19.86 -9.71 -12.88
CA TRP A 185 -19.34 -9.65 -11.50
C TRP A 185 -20.09 -10.60 -10.56
N VAL A 186 -21.44 -10.57 -10.58
CA VAL A 186 -22.28 -11.46 -9.75
C VAL A 186 -21.99 -12.94 -10.06
N LYS A 187 -21.83 -13.29 -11.35
CA LYS A 187 -21.48 -14.65 -11.76
C LYS A 187 -20.12 -15.04 -11.20
N THR A 188 -19.10 -14.19 -11.37
CA THR A 188 -17.73 -14.47 -10.90
C THR A 188 -17.68 -14.63 -9.38
N VAL A 189 -18.37 -13.76 -8.62
CA VAL A 189 -18.43 -13.86 -7.15
C VAL A 189 -19.08 -15.15 -6.70
N LYS A 190 -20.14 -15.63 -7.38
CA LYS A 190 -20.80 -16.90 -7.07
C LYS A 190 -19.92 -18.13 -7.31
N GLU A 191 -19.03 -18.03 -8.31
CA GLU A 191 -18.13 -19.12 -8.69
C GLU A 191 -16.83 -19.15 -7.85
N ARG A 192 -16.52 -18.05 -7.13
CA ARG A 192 -15.28 -17.90 -6.38
C ARG A 192 -15.58 -17.66 -4.90
N SER A 193 -15.33 -18.65 -4.07
CA SER A 193 -15.49 -18.52 -2.60
C SER A 193 -14.50 -17.52 -1.99
N GLY A 194 -13.33 -17.36 -2.60
CA GLY A 194 -12.22 -16.60 -2.04
C GLY A 194 -11.36 -17.40 -1.07
N GLU A 195 -11.73 -18.64 -0.80
CA GLU A 195 -10.92 -19.53 0.02
C GLU A 195 -9.54 -19.74 -0.62
N ARG A 196 -8.51 -19.46 0.16
CA ARG A 196 -7.14 -19.77 -0.23
C ARG A 196 -6.85 -21.20 0.13
N GLU A 197 -6.36 -21.97 -0.83
CA GLU A 197 -5.86 -23.30 -0.54
C GLU A 197 -4.77 -23.23 0.54
N THR A 198 -4.94 -23.99 1.59
CA THR A 198 -3.91 -24.14 2.62
C THR A 198 -2.83 -25.09 2.11
N VAL A 199 -1.63 -25.04 2.70
CA VAL A 199 -0.57 -26.02 2.41
C VAL A 199 -1.07 -27.44 2.63
N HIS A 200 -1.97 -27.62 3.61
CA HIS A 200 -2.59 -28.91 3.91
C HIS A 200 -3.49 -29.41 2.78
N ASP A 201 -4.31 -28.54 2.18
CA ASP A 201 -5.18 -28.90 1.06
C ASP A 201 -4.38 -29.31 -0.17
N VAL A 202 -3.25 -28.62 -0.42
CA VAL A 202 -2.33 -28.96 -1.52
C VAL A 202 -1.64 -30.30 -1.27
N MET A 203 -1.27 -30.60 -0.02
CA MET A 203 -0.66 -31.90 0.36
C MET A 203 -1.64 -33.04 0.18
N LEU A 204 -2.88 -32.91 0.62
CA LEU A 204 -3.91 -33.96 0.45
C LEU A 204 -4.15 -34.30 -1.01
N ARG A 205 -4.23 -33.30 -1.89
CA ARG A 205 -4.35 -33.53 -3.35
C ARG A 205 -3.11 -34.22 -3.95
N GLY A 206 -1.93 -33.97 -3.39
CA GLY A 206 -0.68 -34.61 -3.83
C GLY A 206 -0.59 -36.08 -3.46
N GLU A 207 -1.29 -36.53 -2.43
CA GLU A 207 -1.38 -37.94 -2.05
C GLU A 207 -2.33 -38.73 -2.97
N ASP A 208 -3.42 -38.12 -3.41
CA ASP A 208 -4.39 -38.72 -4.33
C ASP A 208 -3.83 -38.93 -5.76
N LEU A 209 -2.76 -38.22 -6.11
CA LEU A 209 -2.08 -38.37 -7.42
C LEU A 209 -1.03 -39.50 -7.45
N LYS A 210 -0.78 -40.19 -6.33
CA LYS A 210 0.21 -41.26 -6.22
C LYS A 210 -0.39 -42.64 -5.92
N ALA A 211 -1.72 -42.78 -5.97
CA ALA A 211 -2.45 -44.03 -5.80
C ALA A 211 -2.97 -44.59 -7.20
#